data_61768989544f63464698e2079f92660a
#
_entry.id   61768989544f63464698e2079f92660a
#
_cell.length_a   1.000
_cell.length_b   1.000
_cell.length_c   1.000
_cell.angle_alpha   90.00
_cell.angle_beta   90.00
_cell.angle_gamma   90.00
#
_symmetry.space_group_name_H-M   'P 1'
#
loop_
_entity.id
_entity.type
_entity.pdbx_description
1 polymer ?
#
loop_
_entity_poly.entity_id
_entity_poly.type
_entity_poly.pdbx_seq_one_letter_code
_entity_poly.pdbx_strand_id
1 'polypeptide(L)'
;MSNKDWTGNTNSIFKTLGASNHTEKERQNEDYYATDPEAINKLITKYQLPEVIYEPCCGEGHLAKRLMKLGHTVIATDLIDRGFGKGGVDFLKVNKMPENCKCILTNPPYKIALQIILHALEILPEDGECIMFLKTTFLEGKKRFQELYSKCPPVKIYQFSERVMCAKNGDFETMIKGGGSAVSYLFMIFKPHNKNLPTIDWI
;
A
#
# COMPACT_ATOMS: atom_id res chain seq x y z
N MET A 1 40.50 -27.07 -6.80
CA MET A 1 39.20 -26.60 -6.29
C MET A 1 39.08 -25.12 -6.69
N SER A 2 38.26 -24.79 -7.68
CA SER A 2 38.15 -23.42 -8.14
C SER A 2 37.20 -22.67 -7.21
N ASN A 3 37.71 -21.66 -6.53
CA ASN A 3 36.90 -20.62 -5.89
C ASN A 3 36.09 -19.92 -6.97
N LYS A 4 34.87 -20.38 -7.21
CA LYS A 4 33.88 -19.57 -7.95
C LYS A 4 33.22 -18.62 -6.94
N ASP A 5 33.80 -17.44 -6.80
CA ASP A 5 33.07 -16.34 -6.25
C ASP A 5 31.84 -16.06 -7.14
N TRP A 6 30.74 -15.74 -6.50
CA TRP A 6 29.47 -15.45 -7.18
C TRP A 6 29.62 -14.20 -8.04
N THR A 7 29.89 -14.38 -9.33
CA THR A 7 29.90 -13.29 -10.31
C THR A 7 28.48 -13.09 -10.83
N GLY A 8 27.68 -12.33 -10.09
CA GLY A 8 26.36 -11.93 -10.55
C GLY A 8 26.42 -11.09 -11.83
N ASN A 9 25.53 -11.37 -12.78
CA ASN A 9 25.40 -10.56 -13.97
C ASN A 9 24.89 -9.17 -13.59
N THR A 10 25.72 -8.14 -13.72
CA THR A 10 25.41 -6.75 -13.37
C THR A 10 24.14 -6.21 -14.03
N ASN A 11 23.77 -6.68 -15.23
CA ASN A 11 22.54 -6.31 -15.92
C ASN A 11 21.26 -6.92 -15.29
N SER A 12 21.36 -8.03 -14.56
CA SER A 12 20.22 -8.62 -13.86
C SER A 12 19.95 -7.99 -12.49
N ILE A 13 20.99 -7.47 -11.82
CA ILE A 13 20.88 -6.86 -10.49
C ILE A 13 19.98 -5.63 -10.52
N PHE A 14 20.12 -4.75 -11.51
CA PHE A 14 19.28 -3.54 -11.63
C PHE A 14 17.82 -3.86 -11.94
N LYS A 15 17.52 -4.89 -12.72
CA LYS A 15 16.15 -5.36 -12.97
C LYS A 15 15.54 -6.00 -11.73
N THR A 16 16.33 -6.75 -10.96
CA THR A 16 15.88 -7.46 -9.77
C THR A 16 15.60 -6.53 -8.59
N LEU A 17 16.36 -5.42 -8.48
CA LEU A 17 16.18 -4.42 -7.41
C LEU A 17 15.04 -3.42 -7.67
N GLY A 18 14.37 -3.50 -8.83
CA GLY A 18 13.28 -2.58 -9.18
C GLY A 18 13.75 -1.12 -9.37
N ALA A 19 15.06 -0.90 -9.54
CA ALA A 19 15.64 0.39 -9.86
C ALA A 19 15.62 0.61 -11.36
N SER A 20 14.50 1.09 -11.91
CA SER A 20 14.44 1.53 -13.30
C SER A 20 14.83 3.01 -13.40
N ASN A 21 15.83 3.31 -14.24
CA ASN A 21 16.21 4.68 -14.61
C ASN A 21 15.19 5.26 -15.62
N HIS A 22 14.02 5.70 -15.14
CA HIS A 22 13.06 6.44 -15.95
C HIS A 22 13.07 7.92 -15.58
N THR A 23 12.91 8.78 -16.59
CA THR A 23 12.87 10.24 -16.44
C THR A 23 11.66 10.70 -15.61
N GLU A 24 11.78 11.80 -14.85
CA GLU A 24 10.77 12.24 -13.89
C GLU A 24 9.38 12.55 -14.50
N LYS A 25 9.32 12.97 -15.76
CA LYS A 25 8.05 13.28 -16.44
C LYS A 25 7.22 12.06 -16.82
N GLU A 26 7.84 10.93 -17.17
CA GLU A 26 7.13 9.67 -17.46
C GLU A 26 6.64 8.99 -16.17
N ARG A 27 7.28 9.25 -15.02
CA ARG A 27 6.97 8.63 -13.74
C ARG A 27 5.65 9.11 -13.12
N GLN A 28 5.18 10.33 -13.39
CA GLN A 28 3.95 10.86 -12.79
C GLN A 28 2.68 10.15 -13.30
N ASN A 29 2.68 9.69 -14.56
CA ASN A 29 1.55 8.94 -15.12
C ASN A 29 1.67 7.41 -14.93
N GLU A 30 2.84 6.91 -14.52
CA GLU A 30 3.18 5.49 -14.51
C GLU A 30 3.28 4.83 -13.12
N ASP A 31 3.13 5.58 -12.01
CA ASP A 31 3.23 5.03 -10.65
C ASP A 31 1.90 4.37 -10.18
N TYR A 32 1.06 3.92 -11.13
CA TYR A 32 -0.10 3.11 -10.80
C TYR A 32 0.27 1.62 -10.73
N TYR A 33 0.07 1.05 -9.57
CA TYR A 33 0.25 -0.36 -9.29
C TYR A 33 -1.02 -0.95 -8.72
N ALA A 34 -1.67 -1.81 -9.49
CA ALA A 34 -2.83 -2.56 -9.03
C ALA A 34 -2.40 -3.65 -8.05
N THR A 35 -3.01 -3.65 -6.89
CA THR A 35 -2.81 -4.70 -5.88
C THR A 35 -3.68 -5.90 -6.22
N ASP A 36 -3.11 -7.10 -6.17
CA ASP A 36 -3.86 -8.33 -6.27
C ASP A 36 -4.96 -8.37 -5.19
N PRO A 37 -6.22 -8.57 -5.56
CA PRO A 37 -7.32 -8.71 -4.60
C PRO A 37 -7.10 -9.80 -3.53
N GLU A 38 -6.23 -10.77 -3.81
CA GLU A 38 -5.84 -11.81 -2.85
C GLU A 38 -5.19 -11.23 -1.59
N ALA A 39 -4.59 -10.05 -1.67
CA ALA A 39 -4.08 -9.35 -0.50
C ALA A 39 -5.16 -9.12 0.57
N ILE A 40 -6.37 -8.73 0.15
CA ILE A 40 -7.50 -8.55 1.07
C ILE A 40 -7.96 -9.89 1.66
N ASN A 41 -8.01 -10.96 0.85
CA ASN A 41 -8.39 -12.28 1.33
C ASN A 41 -7.49 -12.75 2.47
N LYS A 42 -6.18 -12.56 2.30
CA LYS A 42 -5.19 -12.90 3.33
C LYS A 42 -5.36 -12.02 4.58
N LEU A 43 -5.55 -10.71 4.43
CA LEU A 43 -5.73 -9.80 5.56
C LEU A 43 -6.92 -10.19 6.44
N ILE A 44 -8.09 -10.48 5.84
CA ILE A 44 -9.32 -10.80 6.59
C ILE A 44 -9.26 -12.15 7.32
N THR A 45 -8.27 -13.00 7.04
CA THR A 45 -8.07 -14.24 7.83
C THR A 45 -7.62 -13.94 9.26
N LYS A 46 -7.02 -12.79 9.49
CA LYS A 46 -6.42 -12.37 10.76
C LYS A 46 -6.92 -11.03 11.29
N TYR A 47 -7.59 -10.26 10.45
CA TYR A 47 -8.04 -8.92 10.80
C TYR A 47 -9.48 -8.66 10.36
N GLN A 48 -10.31 -8.26 11.31
CA GLN A 48 -11.70 -7.87 11.04
C GLN A 48 -11.72 -6.43 10.54
N LEU A 49 -12.14 -6.23 9.30
CA LEU A 49 -12.30 -4.92 8.71
C LEU A 49 -13.63 -4.27 9.13
N PRO A 50 -13.67 -2.93 9.32
CA PRO A 50 -14.90 -2.19 9.54
C PRO A 50 -15.87 -2.29 8.35
N GLU A 51 -17.15 -2.03 8.62
CA GLU A 51 -18.22 -2.08 7.60
C GLU A 51 -18.03 -1.03 6.51
N VAL A 52 -17.63 0.20 6.90
CA VAL A 52 -17.44 1.34 5.98
C VAL A 52 -15.95 1.66 5.85
N ILE A 53 -15.45 1.64 4.63
CA ILE A 53 -14.02 1.83 4.31
C ILE A 53 -13.87 2.94 3.28
N TYR A 54 -12.92 3.84 3.50
CA TYR A 54 -12.50 4.84 2.54
C TYR A 54 -11.20 4.42 1.84
N GLU A 55 -11.23 4.32 0.53
CA GLU A 55 -10.05 4.07 -0.32
C GLU A 55 -9.71 5.33 -1.12
N PRO A 56 -8.78 6.18 -0.64
CA PRO A 56 -8.48 7.49 -1.25
C PRO A 56 -7.53 7.44 -2.45
N CYS A 57 -6.96 6.28 -2.76
CA CYS A 57 -6.07 6.06 -3.92
C CYS A 57 -6.52 4.79 -4.65
N CYS A 58 -7.80 4.77 -5.09
CA CYS A 58 -8.44 3.53 -5.52
C CYS A 58 -7.97 3.00 -6.88
N GLY A 59 -7.35 3.85 -7.71
CA GLY A 59 -6.98 3.49 -9.06
C GLY A 59 -8.16 2.96 -9.87
N GLU A 60 -8.05 1.77 -10.44
CA GLU A 60 -9.13 1.05 -11.15
C GLU A 60 -10.04 0.24 -10.19
N GLY A 61 -9.85 0.39 -8.88
CA GLY A 61 -10.69 -0.20 -7.84
C GLY A 61 -10.43 -1.69 -7.56
N HIS A 62 -9.22 -2.17 -7.71
CA HIS A 62 -8.91 -3.59 -7.46
C HIS A 62 -9.18 -3.99 -6.01
N LEU A 63 -8.73 -3.21 -5.02
CA LEU A 63 -9.03 -3.45 -3.61
C LEU A 63 -10.50 -3.16 -3.29
N ALA A 64 -11.03 -1.99 -3.72
CA ALA A 64 -12.41 -1.59 -3.47
C ALA A 64 -13.42 -2.62 -3.97
N LYS A 65 -13.27 -3.09 -5.22
CA LYS A 65 -14.15 -4.12 -5.79
C LYS A 65 -14.11 -5.42 -4.99
N ARG A 66 -12.94 -5.79 -4.44
CA ARG A 66 -12.83 -6.97 -3.59
C ARG A 66 -13.52 -6.76 -2.25
N LEU A 67 -13.30 -5.63 -1.60
CA LEU A 67 -13.97 -5.26 -0.34
C LEU A 67 -15.50 -5.23 -0.51
N MET A 68 -16.00 -4.63 -1.60
CA MET A 68 -17.44 -4.62 -1.92
C MET A 68 -18.01 -6.04 -2.09
N LYS A 69 -17.26 -6.94 -2.75
CA LYS A 69 -17.67 -8.36 -2.87
C LYS A 69 -17.69 -9.10 -1.54
N LEU A 70 -16.97 -8.62 -0.54
CA LEU A 70 -16.97 -9.16 0.82
C LEU A 70 -18.05 -8.53 1.71
N GLY A 71 -18.86 -7.60 1.17
CA GLY A 71 -19.98 -6.98 1.87
C GLY A 71 -19.66 -5.64 2.53
N HIS A 72 -18.45 -5.08 2.36
CA HIS A 72 -18.11 -3.76 2.87
C HIS A 72 -18.68 -2.64 2.00
N THR A 73 -19.08 -1.55 2.64
CA THR A 73 -19.38 -0.29 1.97
C THR A 73 -18.08 0.45 1.71
N VAL A 74 -17.73 0.70 0.43
CA VAL A 74 -16.47 1.35 0.07
C VAL A 74 -16.74 2.70 -0.58
N ILE A 75 -16.15 3.75 0.01
CA ILE A 75 -16.09 5.08 -0.58
C ILE A 75 -14.73 5.17 -1.27
N ALA A 76 -14.74 5.25 -2.60
CA ALA A 76 -13.53 5.18 -3.41
C ALA A 76 -13.28 6.50 -4.14
N THR A 77 -12.07 7.06 -3.97
CA THR A 77 -11.62 8.26 -4.69
C THR A 77 -10.19 8.07 -5.23
N ASP A 78 -9.82 8.86 -6.22
CA ASP A 78 -8.45 8.93 -6.73
C ASP A 78 -8.14 10.33 -7.27
N LEU A 79 -6.87 10.71 -7.30
CA LEU A 79 -6.44 11.94 -7.95
C LEU A 79 -6.69 11.90 -9.47
N ILE A 80 -6.52 10.73 -10.08
CA ILE A 80 -6.69 10.50 -11.51
C ILE A 80 -7.96 9.69 -11.73
N ASP A 81 -8.82 10.16 -12.62
CA ASP A 81 -9.98 9.37 -13.04
C ASP A 81 -9.51 8.17 -13.90
N ARG A 82 -9.72 6.97 -13.39
CA ARG A 82 -9.40 5.70 -14.07
C ARG A 82 -10.65 4.85 -14.34
N GLY A 83 -11.83 5.50 -14.35
CA GLY A 83 -13.10 4.81 -14.60
C GLY A 83 -13.68 4.05 -13.41
N PHE A 84 -13.15 4.29 -12.20
CA PHE A 84 -13.68 3.71 -10.96
C PHE A 84 -13.61 4.72 -9.82
N GLY A 85 -14.67 4.76 -8.99
CA GLY A 85 -14.76 5.71 -7.89
C GLY A 85 -14.94 7.15 -8.38
N LYS A 86 -14.61 8.11 -7.51
CA LYS A 86 -14.64 9.53 -7.86
C LYS A 86 -13.23 10.02 -8.17
N GLY A 87 -12.95 10.32 -9.43
CA GLY A 87 -11.69 10.92 -9.88
C GLY A 87 -11.57 12.41 -9.52
N GLY A 88 -10.35 12.95 -9.68
CA GLY A 88 -10.04 14.37 -9.42
C GLY A 88 -10.00 14.76 -7.95
N VAL A 89 -9.89 13.80 -7.03
CA VAL A 89 -9.84 14.05 -5.60
C VAL A 89 -8.40 13.89 -5.10
N ASP A 90 -7.78 15.02 -4.76
CA ASP A 90 -6.48 15.01 -4.08
C ASP A 90 -6.69 14.70 -2.60
N PHE A 91 -6.33 13.50 -2.17
CA PHE A 91 -6.51 13.07 -0.79
C PHE A 91 -5.82 13.99 0.22
N LEU A 92 -4.66 14.56 -0.12
CA LEU A 92 -3.94 15.48 0.77
C LEU A 92 -4.66 16.82 1.00
N LYS A 93 -5.75 17.08 0.26
CA LYS A 93 -6.64 18.24 0.44
C LYS A 93 -7.99 17.89 1.07
N VAL A 94 -8.22 16.63 1.38
CA VAL A 94 -9.45 16.19 2.08
C VAL A 94 -9.33 16.54 3.55
N ASN A 95 -10.22 17.39 4.07
CA ASN A 95 -10.10 17.94 5.43
C ASN A 95 -10.82 17.10 6.51
N LYS A 96 -11.62 16.12 6.11
CA LYS A 96 -12.38 15.27 7.04
C LYS A 96 -12.73 13.92 6.41
N MET A 97 -12.88 12.93 7.25
CA MET A 97 -13.38 11.62 6.83
C MET A 97 -14.80 11.71 6.26
N PRO A 98 -15.15 10.82 5.32
CA PRO A 98 -16.55 10.63 4.93
C PRO A 98 -17.42 10.30 6.14
N GLU A 99 -18.70 10.65 6.06
CA GLU A 99 -19.63 10.39 7.14
C GLU A 99 -19.73 8.89 7.47
N ASN A 100 -19.78 8.57 8.76
CA ASN A 100 -19.82 7.19 9.28
C ASN A 100 -18.63 6.30 8.89
N CYS A 101 -17.54 6.89 8.36
CA CYS A 101 -16.34 6.16 7.97
C CYS A 101 -15.19 6.42 8.95
N LYS A 102 -14.64 5.35 9.53
CA LYS A 102 -13.53 5.41 10.49
C LYS A 102 -12.31 4.62 10.02
N CYS A 103 -12.34 4.07 8.81
CA CYS A 103 -11.27 3.26 8.27
C CYS A 103 -10.81 3.80 6.91
N ILE A 104 -9.51 4.01 6.78
CA ILE A 104 -8.84 4.20 5.49
C ILE A 104 -8.11 2.91 5.16
N LEU A 105 -8.35 2.33 3.98
CA LEU A 105 -7.58 1.20 3.47
C LEU A 105 -7.17 1.49 2.02
N THR A 106 -5.88 1.50 1.74
CA THR A 106 -5.38 1.83 0.39
C THR A 106 -3.97 1.30 0.13
N ASN A 107 -3.62 1.20 -1.16
CA ASN A 107 -2.26 1.11 -1.66
C ASN A 107 -1.84 2.51 -2.14
N PRO A 108 -1.16 3.32 -1.32
CA PRO A 108 -0.83 4.69 -1.69
C PRO A 108 0.32 4.73 -2.71
N PRO A 109 0.44 5.81 -3.50
CA PRO A 109 1.63 6.06 -4.30
C PRO A 109 2.88 6.09 -3.40
N TYR A 110 3.85 5.19 -3.65
CA TYR A 110 4.97 4.95 -2.72
C TYR A 110 5.84 6.17 -2.45
N LYS A 111 5.96 7.09 -3.41
CA LYS A 111 6.75 8.33 -3.24
C LYS A 111 6.21 9.25 -2.16
N ILE A 112 4.89 9.29 -2.00
CA ILE A 112 4.18 10.16 -1.06
C ILE A 112 3.46 9.37 0.04
N ALA A 113 3.74 8.07 0.18
CA ALA A 113 3.07 7.22 1.16
C ALA A 113 3.20 7.74 2.61
N LEU A 114 4.35 8.32 2.96
CA LEU A 114 4.53 8.95 4.27
C LEU A 114 3.56 10.11 4.48
N GLN A 115 3.44 11.02 3.50
CA GLN A 115 2.51 12.15 3.55
C GLN A 115 1.05 11.67 3.64
N ILE A 116 0.69 10.64 2.86
CA ILE A 116 -0.64 10.02 2.88
C ILE A 116 -0.95 9.47 4.29
N ILE A 117 -0.01 8.77 4.92
CA ILE A 117 -0.22 8.20 6.27
C ILE A 117 -0.35 9.32 7.31
N LEU A 118 0.53 10.32 7.28
CA LEU A 118 0.48 11.44 8.22
C LEU A 118 -0.85 12.20 8.11
N HIS A 119 -1.28 12.48 6.88
CA HIS A 119 -2.56 13.14 6.62
C HIS A 119 -3.76 12.27 7.03
N ALA A 120 -3.71 10.96 6.74
CA ALA A 120 -4.75 10.03 7.19
C ALA A 120 -4.90 10.06 8.73
N LEU A 121 -3.79 10.04 9.47
CA LEU A 121 -3.80 10.11 10.93
C LEU A 121 -4.32 11.45 11.48
N GLU A 122 -4.18 12.53 10.72
CA GLU A 122 -4.69 13.86 11.09
C GLU A 122 -6.21 13.97 10.95
N ILE A 123 -6.79 13.38 9.88
CA ILE A 123 -8.23 13.47 9.60
C ILE A 123 -9.07 12.34 10.18
N LEU A 124 -8.45 11.25 10.63
CA LEU A 124 -9.14 10.13 11.27
C LEU A 124 -9.68 10.52 12.66
N PRO A 125 -10.88 10.05 13.04
CA PRO A 125 -11.33 10.14 14.43
C PRO A 125 -10.42 9.31 15.35
N GLU A 126 -10.44 9.59 16.66
CA GLU A 126 -9.59 8.92 17.65
C GLU A 126 -9.71 7.38 17.66
N ASP A 127 -10.92 6.87 17.39
CA ASP A 127 -11.21 5.44 17.28
C ASP A 127 -11.07 4.89 15.85
N GLY A 128 -10.52 5.71 14.94
CA GLY A 128 -10.30 5.34 13.55
C GLY A 128 -9.01 4.56 13.30
N GLU A 129 -8.87 4.06 12.10
CA GLU A 129 -7.69 3.31 11.68
C GLU A 129 -7.31 3.55 10.23
N CYS A 130 -6.03 3.40 9.96
CA CYS A 130 -5.43 3.54 8.64
C CYS A 130 -4.67 2.26 8.30
N ILE A 131 -5.11 1.55 7.27
CA ILE A 131 -4.57 0.28 6.81
C ILE A 131 -3.87 0.51 5.46
N MET A 132 -2.57 0.41 5.46
CA MET A 132 -1.74 0.70 4.28
C MET A 132 -1.10 -0.54 3.72
N PHE A 133 -1.34 -0.82 2.44
CA PHE A 133 -0.58 -1.80 1.67
C PHE A 133 0.73 -1.18 1.21
N LEU A 134 1.86 -1.69 1.67
CA LEU A 134 3.16 -1.06 1.47
C LEU A 134 4.23 -2.09 1.10
N LYS A 135 5.30 -1.62 0.45
CA LYS A 135 6.52 -2.42 0.30
C LYS A 135 7.16 -2.65 1.67
N THR A 136 7.71 -3.84 1.92
CA THR A 136 8.42 -4.15 3.18
C THR A 136 9.56 -3.16 3.47
N THR A 137 10.18 -2.60 2.43
CA THR A 137 11.20 -1.55 2.55
C THR A 137 10.68 -0.23 3.15
N PHE A 138 9.35 -0.09 3.29
CA PHE A 138 8.78 1.08 3.98
C PHE A 138 9.11 1.10 5.48
N LEU A 139 9.39 -0.05 6.08
CA LEU A 139 9.85 -0.16 7.48
C LEU A 139 11.19 0.52 7.73
N GLU A 140 12.00 0.73 6.68
CA GLU A 140 13.29 1.39 6.74
C GLU A 140 13.20 2.86 6.36
N GLY A 141 14.03 3.71 6.95
CA GLY A 141 14.25 5.09 6.52
C GLY A 141 14.24 6.11 7.64
N LYS A 142 15.30 6.92 7.71
CA LYS A 142 15.51 7.96 8.73
C LYS A 142 14.32 8.93 8.83
N LYS A 143 13.83 9.42 7.69
CA LYS A 143 12.71 10.37 7.66
C LYS A 143 11.42 9.72 8.21
N ARG A 144 11.12 8.47 7.81
CA ARG A 144 9.95 7.74 8.33
C ARG A 144 10.05 7.48 9.83
N PHE A 145 11.24 7.17 10.32
CA PHE A 145 11.45 7.05 11.76
C PHE A 145 11.15 8.36 12.48
N GLN A 146 11.74 9.47 12.04
CA GLN A 146 11.62 10.77 12.69
C GLN A 146 10.21 11.36 12.63
N GLU A 147 9.52 11.23 11.51
CA GLU A 147 8.22 11.88 11.28
C GLU A 147 7.03 11.00 11.65
N LEU A 148 7.16 9.67 11.58
CA LEU A 148 6.07 8.74 11.80
C LEU A 148 6.35 7.77 12.95
N TYR A 149 7.34 6.87 12.85
CA TYR A 149 7.47 5.76 13.79
C TYR A 149 7.82 6.19 15.22
N SER A 150 8.62 7.24 15.40
CA SER A 150 8.92 7.77 16.73
C SER A 150 7.74 8.52 17.36
N LYS A 151 6.74 8.90 16.58
CA LYS A 151 5.60 9.71 17.05
C LYS A 151 4.30 8.91 17.12
N CYS A 152 4.04 8.08 16.11
CA CYS A 152 2.84 7.27 15.98
C CYS A 152 3.20 5.98 15.22
N PRO A 153 3.85 4.99 15.87
CA PRO A 153 4.18 3.72 15.25
C PRO A 153 2.91 2.96 14.86
N PRO A 154 2.97 2.03 13.90
CA PRO A 154 1.83 1.18 13.59
C PRO A 154 1.44 0.34 14.81
N VAL A 155 0.17 0.01 14.96
CA VAL A 155 -0.30 -0.91 16.00
C VAL A 155 -0.05 -2.36 15.61
N LYS A 156 -0.12 -2.65 14.30
CA LYS A 156 0.03 -3.99 13.75
C LYS A 156 0.71 -3.96 12.38
N ILE A 157 1.53 -4.97 12.12
CA ILE A 157 2.15 -5.22 10.84
C ILE A 157 1.80 -6.65 10.43
N TYR A 158 1.20 -6.82 9.26
CA TYR A 158 0.97 -8.12 8.66
C TYR A 158 1.90 -8.31 7.47
N GLN A 159 2.89 -9.18 7.66
CA GLN A 159 3.80 -9.59 6.61
C GLN A 159 3.18 -10.72 5.80
N PHE A 160 3.17 -10.62 4.49
CA PHE A 160 2.76 -11.75 3.66
C PHE A 160 3.79 -12.87 3.75
N SER A 161 3.32 -14.09 4.02
CA SER A 161 4.12 -15.31 4.02
C SER A 161 4.44 -15.80 2.61
N GLU A 162 3.62 -15.40 1.63
CA GLU A 162 3.78 -15.68 0.21
C GLU A 162 3.84 -14.38 -0.60
N ARG A 163 4.31 -14.46 -1.84
CA ARG A 163 4.38 -13.29 -2.72
C ARG A 163 2.98 -12.86 -3.15
N VAL A 164 2.61 -11.63 -2.80
CA VAL A 164 1.43 -10.95 -3.35
C VAL A 164 1.88 -10.08 -4.50
N MET A 165 1.14 -10.14 -5.60
CA MET A 165 1.46 -9.36 -6.77
C MET A 165 0.95 -7.92 -6.65
N CYS A 166 1.73 -7.01 -7.20
CA CYS A 166 1.33 -5.63 -7.37
C CYS A 166 1.76 -5.21 -8.77
N ALA A 167 0.84 -5.31 -9.71
CA ALA A 167 1.14 -5.21 -11.13
C ALA A 167 1.09 -3.76 -11.62
N LYS A 168 2.11 -3.34 -12.35
CA LYS A 168 2.10 -2.03 -13.02
C LYS A 168 0.94 -2.01 -14.03
N ASN A 169 0.11 -0.97 -13.97
CA ASN A 169 -1.08 -0.78 -14.82
C ASN A 169 -2.06 -1.98 -14.80
N GLY A 170 -2.10 -2.76 -13.72
CA GLY A 170 -3.00 -3.90 -13.61
C GLY A 170 -2.66 -5.12 -14.48
N ASP A 171 -1.51 -5.14 -15.12
CA ASP A 171 -1.08 -6.26 -16.00
C ASP A 171 -0.49 -7.42 -15.18
N PHE A 172 -1.39 -8.16 -14.53
CA PHE A 172 -1.02 -9.36 -13.76
C PHE A 172 -0.52 -10.50 -14.65
N GLU A 173 -1.03 -10.63 -15.88
CA GLU A 173 -0.63 -11.73 -16.77
C GLU A 173 0.83 -11.64 -17.19
N THR A 174 1.28 -10.46 -17.61
CA THR A 174 2.69 -10.24 -17.96
C THR A 174 3.58 -10.44 -16.73
N MET A 175 3.11 -10.04 -15.56
CA MET A 175 3.85 -10.22 -14.31
C MET A 175 4.03 -11.69 -13.95
N ILE A 176 2.98 -12.52 -14.08
CA ILE A 176 3.02 -13.96 -13.85
C ILE A 176 4.00 -14.63 -14.83
N LYS A 177 3.88 -14.33 -16.13
CA LYS A 177 4.79 -14.85 -17.17
C LYS A 177 6.25 -14.46 -16.95
N GLY A 178 6.49 -13.30 -16.33
CA GLY A 178 7.81 -12.79 -15.96
C GLY A 178 8.41 -13.37 -14.67
N GLY A 179 7.78 -14.36 -14.04
CA GLY A 179 8.28 -14.99 -12.80
C GLY A 179 7.82 -14.32 -11.51
N GLY A 180 6.79 -13.46 -11.57
CA GLY A 180 6.20 -12.83 -10.40
C GLY A 180 6.93 -11.57 -9.92
N SER A 181 6.68 -11.17 -8.67
CA SER A 181 7.26 -9.96 -8.07
C SER A 181 8.51 -10.27 -7.26
N ALA A 182 9.60 -9.56 -7.51
CA ALA A 182 10.76 -9.54 -6.62
C ALA A 182 10.50 -8.71 -5.35
N VAL A 183 9.45 -7.88 -5.35
CA VAL A 183 9.13 -6.97 -4.25
C VAL A 183 8.28 -7.68 -3.21
N SER A 184 8.64 -7.52 -1.94
CA SER A 184 7.85 -7.98 -0.79
C SER A 184 6.94 -6.87 -0.29
N TYR A 185 5.74 -7.24 0.10
CA TYR A 185 4.71 -6.34 0.60
C TYR A 185 4.23 -6.75 1.99
N LEU A 186 3.54 -5.82 2.65
CA LEU A 186 2.92 -6.00 3.96
C LEU A 186 1.71 -5.07 4.09
N PHE A 187 0.84 -5.33 5.08
CA PHE A 187 -0.07 -4.32 5.59
C PHE A 187 0.47 -3.72 6.88
N MET A 188 0.40 -2.40 6.98
CA MET A 188 0.65 -1.68 8.23
C MET A 188 -0.65 -1.00 8.69
N ILE A 189 -1.02 -1.24 9.95
CA ILE A 189 -2.21 -0.66 10.56
C ILE A 189 -1.78 0.40 11.55
N PHE A 190 -2.25 1.61 11.35
CA PHE A 190 -2.01 2.75 12.23
C PHE A 190 -3.32 3.17 12.89
N LYS A 191 -3.22 3.65 14.11
CA LYS A 191 -4.32 4.33 14.82
C LYS A 191 -3.83 5.68 15.32
N PRO A 192 -4.68 6.73 15.29
CA PRO A 192 -4.29 8.03 15.81
C PRO A 192 -3.70 7.93 17.23
N HIS A 193 -2.67 8.72 17.48
CA HIS A 193 -2.02 8.85 18.79
C HIS A 193 -1.40 7.57 19.39
N ASN A 194 -1.27 6.48 18.62
CA ASN A 194 -0.63 5.25 19.14
C ASN A 194 0.81 5.53 19.59
N LYS A 195 1.16 4.99 20.75
CA LYS A 195 2.53 5.04 21.32
C LYS A 195 3.08 3.65 21.65
N ASN A 196 2.25 2.61 21.51
CA ASN A 196 2.66 1.25 21.79
C ASN A 196 3.53 0.69 20.67
N LEU A 197 4.41 -0.23 21.02
CA LEU A 197 5.21 -0.95 20.04
C LEU A 197 4.32 -1.78 19.13
N PRO A 198 4.66 -1.88 17.83
CA PRO A 198 3.90 -2.69 16.89
C PRO A 198 4.03 -4.19 17.19
N THR A 199 2.98 -4.93 16.91
CA THR A 199 3.08 -6.39 16.79
C THR A 199 3.21 -6.79 15.34
N ILE A 200 3.95 -7.87 15.06
CA ILE A 200 4.12 -8.44 13.71
C ILE A 200 3.47 -9.81 13.68
N ASP A 201 2.72 -10.10 12.62
CA ASP A 201 2.15 -11.41 12.34
C ASP A 201 2.23 -11.70 10.83
N TRP A 202 2.04 -12.96 10.44
CA TRP A 202 2.11 -13.40 9.04
C TRP A 202 0.73 -13.81 8.54
N ILE A 203 0.45 -13.45 7.28
CA ILE A 203 -0.79 -13.75 6.55
C ILE A 203 -0.48 -14.38 5.20
#